data_d977bd3ac1852b5be6a3eb2b64139a87
#
_entry.id   d977bd3ac1852b5be6a3eb2b64139a87
#
_cell.length_a   1.000
_cell.length_b   1.000
_cell.length_c   1.000
_cell.angle_alpha   90.00
_cell.angle_beta   90.00
_cell.angle_gamma   90.00
#
_symmetry.space_group_name_H-M   'P 1'
#
loop_
_entity.id
_entity.type
_entity.pdbx_description
1 polymer ?
#
loop_
_entity_poly.entity_id
_entity_poly.type
_entity_poly.pdbx_seq_one_letter_code
_entity_poly.pdbx_strand_id
1 'polypeptide(L)'
;EEFMLAKKMGFDFFQGYFFCKPEMIENKDIEAQHAMTLIIYHEALKPFLNYTKLASYFEQDVSLSYKLLRFTNSGLFVLKEPIESIKQALVYLGEEQARKFICLIATAHLRQNKPVEIIRMSIIRARFCEQIAKHVAPGASDSAFMVGLFSMIDALLDTPMASLLAKLPLSEDIKTALLGEK
;
A
#
# COMPACT_ATOMS: atom_id res chain seq x y z
N GLU A 1 -11.22 -2.35 -25.92
CA GLU A 1 -11.94 -2.92 -27.09
C GLU A 1 -11.45 -4.33 -27.40
N GLU A 2 -10.15 -4.58 -27.56
CA GLU A 2 -9.56 -5.88 -27.87
C GLU A 2 -9.90 -6.98 -26.86
N PHE A 3 -9.91 -6.67 -25.54
CA PHE A 3 -10.31 -7.61 -24.48
C PHE A 3 -11.75 -8.11 -24.65
N MET A 4 -12.68 -7.20 -24.95
CA MET A 4 -14.09 -7.56 -25.15
C MET A 4 -14.29 -8.41 -26.42
N LEU A 5 -13.50 -8.13 -27.45
CA LEU A 5 -13.51 -8.92 -28.69
C LEU A 5 -12.96 -10.32 -28.44
N ALA A 6 -11.81 -10.44 -27.80
CA ALA A 6 -11.19 -11.71 -27.47
C ALA A 6 -12.10 -12.58 -26.57
N LYS A 7 -12.77 -11.97 -25.59
CA LYS A 7 -13.75 -12.66 -24.76
C LYS A 7 -14.94 -13.20 -25.57
N LYS A 8 -15.44 -12.42 -26.55
CA LYS A 8 -16.50 -12.87 -27.47
C LYS A 8 -16.01 -14.01 -28.38
N MET A 9 -14.71 -14.08 -28.70
CA MET A 9 -14.11 -15.14 -29.49
C MET A 9 -13.83 -16.43 -28.67
N GLY A 10 -14.17 -16.44 -27.38
CA GLY A 10 -14.07 -17.63 -26.53
C GLY A 10 -12.70 -17.85 -25.87
N PHE A 11 -11.85 -16.83 -25.78
CA PHE A 11 -10.60 -16.93 -25.02
C PHE A 11 -10.89 -16.88 -23.52
N ASP A 12 -10.26 -17.76 -22.73
CA ASP A 12 -10.41 -17.85 -21.28
C ASP A 12 -9.26 -17.15 -20.53
N PHE A 13 -8.10 -17.03 -21.17
CA PHE A 13 -6.91 -16.44 -20.56
C PHE A 13 -6.45 -15.21 -21.34
N PHE A 14 -6.16 -14.13 -20.60
CA PHE A 14 -5.76 -12.85 -21.19
C PHE A 14 -4.48 -12.37 -20.51
N GLN A 15 -3.52 -11.94 -21.32
CA GLN A 15 -2.28 -11.33 -20.84
C GLN A 15 -2.08 -9.99 -21.56
N GLY A 16 -1.72 -8.96 -20.80
CA GLY A 16 -1.36 -7.68 -21.37
C GLY A 16 -1.36 -6.54 -20.36
N TYR A 17 -0.73 -5.43 -20.76
CA TYR A 17 -0.64 -4.18 -20.00
C TYR A 17 -2.01 -3.54 -19.73
N PHE A 18 -3.03 -3.94 -20.48
CA PHE A 18 -4.41 -3.50 -20.31
C PHE A 18 -4.93 -3.62 -18.86
N PHE A 19 -4.54 -4.68 -18.15
CA PHE A 19 -4.98 -4.90 -16.76
C PHE A 19 -4.24 -4.03 -15.73
N CYS A 20 -3.17 -3.39 -16.13
CA CYS A 20 -2.33 -2.55 -15.28
C CYS A 20 -2.22 -1.10 -15.79
N LYS A 21 -2.89 -0.79 -16.93
CA LYS A 21 -2.85 0.56 -17.49
C LYS A 21 -3.77 1.46 -16.66
N PRO A 22 -3.24 2.53 -16.04
CA PRO A 22 -4.07 3.54 -15.40
C PRO A 22 -4.96 4.18 -16.47
N GLU A 23 -6.28 4.11 -16.31
CA GLU A 23 -7.17 5.02 -17.04
C GLU A 23 -7.03 6.39 -16.36
N MET A 24 -6.28 7.27 -17.00
CA MET A 24 -6.15 8.66 -16.58
C MET A 24 -7.49 9.35 -16.82
N ILE A 25 -8.34 9.37 -15.79
CA ILE A 25 -9.52 10.22 -15.77
C ILE A 25 -9.03 11.59 -15.34
N GLU A 26 -8.91 12.50 -16.30
CA GLU A 26 -8.53 13.88 -16.03
C GLU A 26 -9.48 14.49 -14.99
N ASN A 27 -8.90 15.05 -13.90
CA ASN A 27 -9.59 15.88 -12.90
C ASN A 27 -10.67 15.22 -12.02
N LYS A 28 -10.52 13.98 -11.57
CA LYS A 28 -11.23 13.57 -10.36
C LYS A 28 -10.45 14.03 -9.14
N ASP A 29 -11.08 14.87 -8.32
CA ASP A 29 -10.69 15.00 -6.92
C ASP A 29 -10.65 13.60 -6.31
N ILE A 30 -9.64 13.36 -5.45
CA ILE A 30 -9.51 12.07 -4.76
C ILE A 30 -10.85 11.79 -4.10
N GLU A 31 -11.52 10.73 -4.54
CA GLU A 31 -12.84 10.37 -4.03
C GLU A 31 -12.80 10.33 -2.50
N ALA A 32 -13.83 10.84 -1.84
CA ALA A 32 -13.89 10.93 -0.38
C ALA A 32 -13.59 9.57 0.32
N GLN A 33 -13.93 8.46 -0.36
CA GLN A 33 -13.62 7.10 0.11
C GLN A 33 -12.12 6.79 0.18
N HIS A 34 -11.27 7.50 -0.59
CA HIS A 34 -9.82 7.33 -0.55
C HIS A 34 -9.13 8.31 0.41
N ALA A 35 -9.86 9.32 0.88
CA ALA A 35 -9.30 10.34 1.77
C ALA A 35 -8.74 9.73 3.07
N MET A 36 -9.46 8.79 3.70
CA MET A 36 -8.99 8.13 4.91
C MET A 36 -7.71 7.32 4.67
N THR A 37 -7.62 6.63 3.54
CA THR A 37 -6.41 5.87 3.16
C THR A 37 -5.19 6.80 3.01
N LEU A 38 -5.38 7.96 2.39
CA LEU A 38 -4.31 8.95 2.25
C LEU A 38 -3.90 9.56 3.60
N ILE A 39 -4.85 9.80 4.50
CA ILE A 39 -4.57 10.25 5.86
C ILE A 39 -3.73 9.21 6.61
N ILE A 40 -4.10 7.93 6.49
CA ILE A 40 -3.36 6.81 7.10
C ILE A 40 -1.93 6.73 6.51
N TYR A 41 -1.77 6.81 5.19
CA TYR A 41 -0.46 6.86 4.55
C TYR A 41 0.37 8.05 5.05
N HIS A 42 -0.23 9.25 5.03
CA HIS A 42 0.45 10.46 5.48
C HIS A 42 0.96 10.32 6.92
N GLU A 43 0.17 9.75 7.83
CA GLU A 43 0.59 9.55 9.21
C GLU A 43 1.62 8.43 9.36
N ALA A 44 1.47 7.33 8.62
CA ALA A 44 2.39 6.20 8.67
C ALA A 44 3.77 6.49 8.04
N LEU A 45 3.84 7.43 7.10
CA LEU A 45 5.08 7.78 6.39
C LEU A 45 5.89 8.88 7.07
N LYS A 46 5.39 9.46 8.17
CA LYS A 46 6.16 10.44 8.96
C LYS A 46 7.43 9.81 9.54
N PRO A 47 8.49 10.60 9.78
CA PRO A 47 9.73 10.10 10.39
C PRO A 47 9.49 9.34 11.69
N PHE A 48 8.58 9.84 12.54
CA PHE A 48 8.19 9.21 13.81
C PHE A 48 6.72 8.86 13.81
N LEU A 49 6.37 7.62 14.17
CA LEU A 49 4.98 7.17 14.23
C LEU A 49 4.28 7.70 15.48
N ASN A 50 3.13 8.33 15.28
CA ASN A 50 2.22 8.63 16.37
C ASN A 50 1.22 7.47 16.55
N TYR A 51 1.56 6.49 17.39
CA TYR A 51 0.75 5.30 17.62
C TYR A 51 -0.67 5.60 18.10
N THR A 52 -0.85 6.64 18.92
CA THR A 52 -2.18 7.03 19.41
C THR A 52 -3.05 7.56 18.28
N LYS A 53 -2.49 8.42 17.43
CA LYS A 53 -3.20 8.99 16.29
C LYS A 53 -3.49 7.94 15.21
N LEU A 54 -2.53 7.06 14.92
CA LEU A 54 -2.74 5.92 14.03
C LEU A 54 -3.82 5.00 14.55
N ALA A 55 -3.79 4.66 15.84
CA ALA A 55 -4.83 3.84 16.45
C ALA A 55 -6.21 4.44 16.27
N SER A 56 -6.39 5.76 16.48
CA SER A 56 -7.68 6.42 16.30
C SER A 56 -8.23 6.35 14.86
N TYR A 57 -7.35 6.34 13.86
CA TYR A 57 -7.79 6.14 12.47
C TYR A 57 -8.21 4.69 12.19
N PHE A 58 -7.49 3.72 12.72
CA PHE A 58 -7.84 2.31 12.59
C PHE A 58 -9.17 2.01 13.31
N GLU A 59 -9.40 2.59 14.48
CA GLU A 59 -10.61 2.38 15.29
C GLU A 59 -11.89 2.92 14.62
N GLN A 60 -11.75 3.86 13.67
CA GLN A 60 -12.87 4.33 12.85
C GLN A 60 -13.30 3.33 11.77
N ASP A 61 -12.48 2.33 11.47
CA ASP A 61 -12.77 1.29 10.49
C ASP A 61 -12.64 -0.11 11.11
N VAL A 62 -13.78 -0.74 11.35
CA VAL A 62 -13.85 -2.09 11.94
C VAL A 62 -13.08 -3.12 11.13
N SER A 63 -13.07 -3.00 9.78
CA SER A 63 -12.35 -3.93 8.91
C SER A 63 -10.84 -3.79 9.06
N LEU A 64 -10.33 -2.56 9.12
CA LEU A 64 -8.91 -2.29 9.35
C LEU A 64 -8.48 -2.75 10.75
N SER A 65 -9.25 -2.43 11.77
CA SER A 65 -9.02 -2.88 13.15
C SER A 65 -8.94 -4.39 13.26
N TYR A 66 -9.93 -5.09 12.69
CA TYR A 66 -9.95 -6.56 12.68
C TYR A 66 -8.73 -7.17 11.98
N LYS A 67 -8.33 -6.63 10.82
CA LYS A 67 -7.15 -7.13 10.08
C LYS A 67 -5.87 -6.97 10.88
N LEU A 68 -5.68 -5.83 11.56
CA LEU A 68 -4.52 -5.59 12.39
C LEU A 68 -4.46 -6.54 13.58
N LEU A 69 -5.54 -6.64 14.35
CA LEU A 69 -5.60 -7.53 15.51
C LEU A 69 -5.45 -9.01 15.11
N ARG A 70 -6.08 -9.43 14.03
CA ARG A 70 -5.91 -10.78 13.49
C ARG A 70 -4.48 -11.07 13.05
N PHE A 71 -3.82 -10.11 12.42
CA PHE A 71 -2.42 -10.27 12.01
C PHE A 71 -1.50 -10.41 13.23
N THR A 72 -1.61 -9.52 14.20
CA THR A 72 -0.78 -9.54 15.41
C THR A 72 -1.00 -10.77 16.26
N ASN A 73 -2.23 -11.31 16.30
CA ASN A 73 -2.58 -12.53 17.02
C ASN A 73 -2.49 -13.82 16.18
N SER A 74 -1.92 -13.79 14.97
CA SER A 74 -1.91 -14.92 14.02
C SER A 74 -0.93 -16.04 14.31
N GLY A 75 -0.21 -16.00 15.44
CA GLY A 75 0.85 -16.98 15.75
C GLY A 75 2.18 -16.76 15.01
N LEU A 76 2.26 -15.75 14.15
CA LEU A 76 3.54 -15.30 13.55
C LEU A 76 4.43 -14.59 14.58
N PHE A 77 3.84 -14.18 15.69
CA PHE A 77 4.50 -13.47 16.77
C PHE A 77 4.43 -14.28 18.07
N VAL A 78 5.49 -14.27 18.84
CA VAL A 78 5.55 -14.92 20.14
C VAL A 78 4.93 -13.97 21.17
N LEU A 79 3.62 -14.12 21.39
CA LEU A 79 2.88 -13.35 22.37
C LEU A 79 2.79 -14.10 23.69
N LYS A 80 2.98 -13.40 24.81
CA LYS A 80 2.68 -13.95 26.15
C LYS A 80 1.18 -13.95 26.44
N GLU A 81 0.48 -12.90 25.94
CA GLU A 81 -0.94 -12.70 26.07
C GLU A 81 -1.51 -12.15 24.75
N PRO A 82 -2.79 -12.42 24.43
CA PRO A 82 -3.40 -11.84 23.25
C PRO A 82 -3.40 -10.30 23.28
N ILE A 83 -3.21 -9.71 22.12
CA ILE A 83 -3.27 -8.26 21.94
C ILE A 83 -4.73 -7.85 21.77
N GLU A 84 -5.21 -6.94 22.61
CA GLU A 84 -6.62 -6.54 22.68
C GLU A 84 -6.89 -5.14 22.14
N SER A 85 -5.84 -4.31 21.93
CA SER A 85 -6.02 -2.95 21.42
C SER A 85 -5.16 -2.67 20.21
N ILE A 86 -5.67 -1.77 19.35
CA ILE A 86 -4.95 -1.33 18.14
C ILE A 86 -3.63 -0.68 18.50
N LYS A 87 -3.62 0.20 19.50
CA LYS A 87 -2.40 0.85 19.97
C LYS A 87 -1.36 -0.17 20.45
N GLN A 88 -1.78 -1.15 21.23
CA GLN A 88 -0.91 -2.23 21.70
C GLN A 88 -0.34 -3.04 20.53
N ALA A 89 -1.16 -3.35 19.52
CA ALA A 89 -0.73 -4.03 18.31
C ALA A 89 0.37 -3.25 17.56
N LEU A 90 0.16 -1.96 17.35
CA LEU A 90 1.12 -1.11 16.66
C LEU A 90 2.44 -0.97 17.44
N VAL A 91 2.37 -0.78 18.76
CA VAL A 91 3.56 -0.70 19.63
C VAL A 91 4.32 -2.04 19.65
N TYR A 92 3.59 -3.15 19.68
CA TYR A 92 4.19 -4.49 19.68
C TYR A 92 4.96 -4.77 18.38
N LEU A 93 4.43 -4.37 17.25
CA LEU A 93 5.10 -4.52 15.95
C LEU A 93 6.39 -3.71 15.85
N GLY A 94 6.50 -2.62 16.61
CA GLY A 94 7.57 -1.65 16.47
C GLY A 94 7.40 -0.78 15.21
N GLU A 95 8.18 0.29 15.12
CA GLU A 95 7.95 1.34 14.12
C GLU A 95 8.07 0.84 12.68
N GLU A 96 9.10 0.08 12.36
CA GLU A 96 9.37 -0.41 11.01
C GLU A 96 8.29 -1.36 10.51
N GLN A 97 7.97 -2.39 11.31
CA GLN A 97 6.97 -3.40 10.91
C GLN A 97 5.55 -2.80 10.92
N ALA A 98 5.25 -1.91 11.89
CA ALA A 98 3.98 -1.21 11.92
C ALA A 98 3.80 -0.35 10.65
N ARG A 99 4.81 0.40 10.23
CA ARG A 99 4.80 1.21 9.01
C ARG A 99 4.50 0.37 7.77
N LYS A 100 5.26 -0.70 7.56
CA LYS A 100 5.06 -1.63 6.44
C LYS A 100 3.66 -2.23 6.44
N PHE A 101 3.21 -2.68 7.60
CA PHE A 101 1.91 -3.31 7.75
C PHE A 101 0.76 -2.34 7.51
N ILE A 102 0.85 -1.11 8.05
CA ILE A 102 -0.15 -0.06 7.84
C ILE A 102 -0.27 0.26 6.34
N CYS A 103 0.87 0.46 5.67
CA CYS A 103 0.87 0.75 4.23
C CYS A 103 0.31 -0.40 3.40
N LEU A 104 0.62 -1.65 3.74
CA LEU A 104 0.06 -2.84 3.11
C LEU A 104 -1.47 -2.91 3.24
N ILE A 105 -1.99 -2.75 4.46
CA ILE A 105 -3.43 -2.80 4.72
C ILE A 105 -4.15 -1.64 4.04
N ALA A 106 -3.60 -0.44 4.11
CA ALA A 106 -4.16 0.73 3.46
C ALA A 106 -4.23 0.51 1.93
N THR A 107 -3.16 -0.04 1.30
CA THR A 107 -3.17 -0.43 -0.11
C THR A 107 -4.25 -1.46 -0.41
N ALA A 108 -4.37 -2.50 0.42
CA ALA A 108 -5.38 -3.54 0.23
C ALA A 108 -6.82 -3.03 0.44
N HIS A 109 -6.99 -1.94 1.21
CA HIS A 109 -8.29 -1.32 1.43
C HIS A 109 -8.80 -0.54 0.21
N LEU A 110 -7.91 -0.07 -0.67
CA LEU A 110 -8.27 0.60 -1.93
C LEU A 110 -8.98 -0.31 -2.95
N ARG A 111 -9.24 -1.56 -2.60
CA ARG A 111 -9.76 -2.61 -3.47
C ARG A 111 -11.17 -2.36 -4.02
N GLN A 112 -11.98 -1.47 -3.46
CA GLN A 112 -13.43 -1.45 -3.66
C GLN A 112 -13.87 -1.35 -5.13
N ASN A 113 -13.06 -0.76 -6.03
CA ASN A 113 -13.39 -0.61 -7.45
C ASN A 113 -12.22 -0.96 -8.38
N LYS A 114 -11.21 -1.70 -7.90
CA LYS A 114 -9.99 -1.99 -8.66
C LYS A 114 -9.76 -3.48 -8.85
N PRO A 115 -9.16 -3.89 -9.97
CA PRO A 115 -8.72 -5.27 -10.16
C PRO A 115 -7.79 -5.73 -9.04
N VAL A 116 -8.03 -6.94 -8.53
CA VAL A 116 -7.20 -7.56 -7.47
C VAL A 116 -5.74 -7.65 -7.91
N GLU A 117 -5.52 -7.79 -9.21
CA GLU A 117 -4.20 -7.91 -9.85
C GLU A 117 -3.31 -6.71 -9.58
N ILE A 118 -3.85 -5.48 -9.55
CA ILE A 118 -3.06 -4.27 -9.28
C ILE A 118 -2.50 -4.32 -7.84
N ILE A 119 -3.35 -4.67 -6.87
CA ILE A 119 -2.93 -4.81 -5.47
C ILE A 119 -1.91 -5.93 -5.32
N ARG A 120 -2.18 -7.09 -5.96
CA ARG A 120 -1.26 -8.23 -5.97
C ARG A 120 0.11 -7.84 -6.52
N MET A 121 0.13 -7.11 -7.64
CA MET A 121 1.37 -6.61 -8.26
C MET A 121 2.10 -5.64 -7.35
N SER A 122 1.41 -4.71 -6.69
CA SER A 122 2.03 -3.80 -5.71
C SER A 122 2.74 -4.57 -4.59
N ILE A 123 2.09 -5.60 -4.04
CA ILE A 123 2.65 -6.43 -2.96
C ILE A 123 3.85 -7.24 -3.46
N ILE A 124 3.75 -7.85 -4.64
CA ILE A 124 4.85 -8.62 -5.25
C ILE A 124 6.06 -7.70 -5.48
N ARG A 125 5.85 -6.52 -6.07
CA ARG A 125 6.90 -5.53 -6.31
C ARG A 125 7.54 -5.05 -5.01
N ALA A 126 6.74 -4.80 -3.97
CA ALA A 126 7.25 -4.41 -2.64
C ALA A 126 8.23 -5.46 -2.10
N ARG A 127 7.83 -6.74 -2.09
CA ARG A 127 8.69 -7.83 -1.61
C ARG A 127 9.90 -8.07 -2.49
N PHE A 128 9.74 -7.99 -3.80
CA PHE A 128 10.83 -8.14 -4.75
C PHE A 128 11.90 -7.06 -4.56
N CYS A 129 11.51 -5.78 -4.52
CA CYS A 129 12.43 -4.67 -4.27
C CYS A 129 13.13 -4.80 -2.92
N GLU A 130 12.40 -5.17 -1.87
CA GLU A 130 12.97 -5.40 -0.53
C GLU A 130 14.03 -6.52 -0.56
N GLN A 131 13.73 -7.65 -1.21
CA GLN A 131 14.67 -8.77 -1.26
C GLN A 131 15.92 -8.42 -2.06
N ILE A 132 15.79 -7.76 -3.21
CA ILE A 132 16.95 -7.30 -3.97
C ILE A 132 17.77 -6.32 -3.13
N ALA A 133 17.16 -5.34 -2.50
CA ALA A 133 17.85 -4.35 -1.68
C ALA A 133 18.62 -5.00 -0.52
N LYS A 134 18.12 -6.06 0.10
CA LYS A 134 18.84 -6.80 1.13
C LYS A 134 20.21 -7.33 0.67
N HIS A 135 20.35 -7.62 -0.62
CA HIS A 135 21.60 -8.13 -1.18
C HIS A 135 22.52 -7.01 -1.71
N VAL A 136 21.97 -5.96 -2.30
CA VAL A 136 22.76 -4.92 -2.98
C VAL A 136 22.93 -3.65 -2.15
N ALA A 137 21.97 -3.32 -1.29
CA ALA A 137 21.96 -2.13 -0.43
C ALA A 137 21.13 -2.39 0.84
N PRO A 138 21.61 -3.18 1.80
CA PRO A 138 20.82 -3.65 2.95
C PRO A 138 20.16 -2.51 3.75
N GLY A 139 20.83 -1.36 3.86
CA GLY A 139 20.29 -0.18 4.55
C GLY A 139 19.13 0.50 3.85
N ALA A 140 18.86 0.18 2.57
CA ALA A 140 17.77 0.74 1.78
C ALA A 140 16.58 -0.23 1.63
N SER A 141 16.57 -1.38 2.30
CA SER A 141 15.55 -2.43 2.11
C SER A 141 14.14 -1.95 2.40
N ASP A 142 13.94 -1.09 3.40
CA ASP A 142 12.63 -0.55 3.77
C ASP A 142 12.14 0.49 2.77
N SER A 143 13.04 1.36 2.31
CA SER A 143 12.74 2.32 1.24
C SER A 143 12.40 1.60 -0.06
N ALA A 144 13.15 0.55 -0.41
CA ALA A 144 12.89 -0.27 -1.59
C ALA A 144 11.53 -0.98 -1.49
N PHE A 145 11.13 -1.47 -0.32
CA PHE A 145 9.79 -2.00 -0.08
C PHE A 145 8.72 -0.96 -0.39
N MET A 146 8.88 0.27 0.10
CA MET A 146 7.93 1.36 -0.15
C MET A 146 7.86 1.75 -1.62
N VAL A 147 8.99 1.82 -2.32
CA VAL A 147 9.02 2.05 -3.77
C VAL A 147 8.21 0.99 -4.50
N GLY A 148 8.45 -0.29 -4.22
CA GLY A 148 7.70 -1.38 -4.82
C GLY A 148 6.20 -1.30 -4.54
N LEU A 149 5.81 -1.03 -3.28
CA LEU A 149 4.41 -0.94 -2.87
C LEU A 149 3.67 0.21 -3.55
N PHE A 150 4.29 1.38 -3.64
CA PHE A 150 3.68 2.57 -4.24
C PHE A 150 3.85 2.66 -5.75
N SER A 151 4.56 1.72 -6.37
CA SER A 151 4.79 1.73 -7.83
C SER A 151 3.52 1.63 -8.69
N MET A 152 2.38 1.33 -8.09
CA MET A 152 1.07 1.22 -8.75
C MET A 152 0.00 2.10 -8.06
N ILE A 153 0.41 3.05 -7.20
CA ILE A 153 -0.54 3.85 -6.41
C ILE A 153 -1.36 4.80 -7.30
N ASP A 154 -0.79 5.26 -8.39
CA ASP A 154 -1.45 6.05 -9.41
C ASP A 154 -2.63 5.31 -10.05
N ALA A 155 -2.42 4.05 -10.40
CA ALA A 155 -3.47 3.17 -10.92
C ALA A 155 -4.53 2.82 -9.86
N LEU A 156 -4.14 2.71 -8.60
CA LEU A 156 -5.05 2.42 -7.49
C LEU A 156 -5.96 3.61 -7.15
N LEU A 157 -5.44 4.82 -7.27
CA LEU A 157 -6.14 6.05 -6.89
C LEU A 157 -6.65 6.88 -8.08
N ASP A 158 -6.46 6.41 -9.33
CA ASP A 158 -6.77 7.13 -10.58
C ASP A 158 -6.25 8.57 -10.57
N THR A 159 -5.06 8.76 -10.02
CA THR A 159 -4.45 10.07 -9.81
C THR A 159 -2.99 10.04 -10.27
N PRO A 160 -2.52 11.05 -11.02
CA PRO A 160 -1.14 11.09 -11.49
C PRO A 160 -0.13 10.93 -10.36
N MET A 161 0.91 10.12 -10.58
CA MET A 161 1.96 9.82 -9.58
C MET A 161 2.53 11.09 -8.94
N ALA A 162 2.92 12.08 -9.74
CA ALA A 162 3.48 13.34 -9.25
C ALA A 162 2.55 14.07 -8.27
N SER A 163 1.24 14.08 -8.54
CA SER A 163 0.23 14.72 -7.68
C SER A 163 0.07 13.98 -6.35
N LEU A 164 0.21 12.65 -6.34
CA LEU A 164 0.16 11.84 -5.13
C LEU A 164 1.42 12.04 -4.29
N LEU A 165 2.59 12.01 -4.92
CA LEU A 165 3.88 12.16 -4.24
C LEU A 165 4.04 13.53 -3.59
N ALA A 166 3.44 14.58 -4.15
CA ALA A 166 3.41 15.90 -3.54
C ALA A 166 2.62 15.94 -2.21
N LYS A 167 1.67 15.02 -2.01
CA LYS A 167 0.83 14.94 -0.79
C LYS A 167 1.36 13.96 0.25
N LEU A 168 2.32 13.11 -0.11
CA LEU A 168 2.87 12.09 0.78
C LEU A 168 4.24 12.52 1.33
N PRO A 169 4.49 12.37 2.64
CA PRO A 169 5.78 12.70 3.27
C PRO A 169 6.80 11.58 3.04
N LEU A 170 7.11 11.32 1.77
CA LEU A 170 8.13 10.38 1.35
C LEU A 170 9.48 11.09 1.23
N SER A 171 10.58 10.34 1.44
CA SER A 171 11.91 10.85 1.16
C SER A 171 12.10 11.13 -0.34
N GLU A 172 12.98 12.06 -0.66
CA GLU A 172 13.25 12.43 -2.06
C GLU A 172 13.75 11.24 -2.88
N ASP A 173 14.56 10.35 -2.28
CA ASP A 173 15.03 9.12 -2.94
C ASP A 173 13.87 8.22 -3.39
N ILE A 174 12.85 8.06 -2.55
CA ILE A 174 11.66 7.28 -2.88
C ILE A 174 10.85 7.96 -3.99
N LYS A 175 10.68 9.30 -3.91
CA LYS A 175 9.94 10.06 -4.92
C LYS A 175 10.63 10.00 -6.28
N THR A 176 11.94 10.24 -6.33
CA THR A 176 12.77 10.14 -7.54
C THR A 176 12.66 8.75 -8.18
N ALA A 177 12.76 7.70 -7.37
CA ALA A 177 12.63 6.33 -7.85
C ALA A 177 11.23 6.04 -8.43
N LEU A 178 10.16 6.57 -7.82
CA LEU A 178 8.78 6.39 -8.28
C LEU A 178 8.47 7.20 -9.56
N LEU A 179 9.12 8.35 -9.74
CA LEU A 179 8.99 9.17 -10.97
C LEU A 179 9.85 8.62 -12.12
N GLY A 180 10.76 7.68 -11.84
CA GLY A 180 11.68 7.14 -12.84
C GLY A 180 12.78 8.13 -13.24
N GLU A 181 13.03 9.13 -12.41
CA GLU A 181 14.11 10.09 -12.59
C GLU A 181 15.44 9.45 -12.17
N LYS A 182 16.52 9.82 -12.89
CA LYS A 182 17.89 9.31 -12.62
C LYS A 182 18.70 10.33 -11.87
#